data_7343d2c8c5c473fcee1a5410bcb53f53
#
_entry.id   7343d2c8c5c473fcee1a5410bcb53f53
#
_cell.length_a   1.000
_cell.length_b   1.000
_cell.length_c   1.000
_cell.angle_alpha   90.00
_cell.angle_beta   90.00
_cell.angle_gamma   90.00
#
_symmetry.space_group_name_H-M   'P 1'
#
loop_
_entity.id
_entity.type
_entity.pdbx_description
1 polymer ?
#
loop_
_entity_poly.entity_id
_entity_poly.type
_entity_poly.pdbx_seq_one_letter_code
_entity_poly.pdbx_strand_id
1 'polypeptide(L)'
;MADAPELAPDTAAPDDGPDYEAALRHHGDAEVAPGLLDFAVNVQGEAPPSWLRDRLVAALDGLARYPTVAADARARDAVAARHGRRPAEVLVLAGSAEGFALLPALRPRLAAVVHPGFTEPEAALRTAEVPVVRVLTEEADGHRLHPDAVPEEADLVVVGNPTNPTGVLHPAHAVRALARPGRVVLVDEAFADALPGEPESLAGAHVPGLLVFRSLTKTWALAGLRAGYALGAPALLARLARPRPPWPVSTLALEAVAACCAPEAVAAARRAADALVHRRAAQEAALAAVPGVTVLPGVAPYLLLRLPEGQGPRVRDELRAAGVAVRRGDTFPGLSADHVRVAVRPAAQVQQLVHGLTVALAGTTV
;
A
#
# COMPACT_ATOMS: atom_id res chain seq x y z
N MET A 1 -40.07 -29.36 -14.38
CA MET A 1 -39.79 -27.98 -13.93
C MET A 1 -39.45 -28.11 -12.46
N ALA A 2 -38.18 -28.14 -12.15
CA ALA A 2 -37.66 -28.13 -10.79
C ALA A 2 -37.02 -26.75 -10.57
N ASP A 3 -37.54 -26.01 -9.58
CA ASP A 3 -37.02 -24.72 -9.19
C ASP A 3 -35.55 -24.80 -8.78
N ALA A 4 -34.73 -24.00 -9.41
CA ALA A 4 -33.37 -23.76 -8.97
C ALA A 4 -33.42 -22.89 -7.68
N PRO A 5 -32.61 -23.17 -6.64
CA PRO A 5 -32.56 -22.32 -5.47
C PRO A 5 -31.92 -20.98 -5.85
N GLU A 6 -32.69 -19.93 -5.64
CA GLU A 6 -32.28 -18.54 -5.68
C GLU A 6 -31.25 -18.30 -4.56
N LEU A 7 -29.97 -18.30 -4.92
CA LEU A 7 -28.89 -17.86 -4.05
C LEU A 7 -29.04 -16.33 -3.89
N ALA A 8 -29.72 -15.91 -2.85
CA ALA A 8 -29.67 -14.53 -2.40
C ALA A 8 -28.22 -14.19 -2.07
N PRO A 9 -27.64 -13.11 -2.61
CA PRO A 9 -26.35 -12.64 -2.17
C PRO A 9 -26.48 -12.19 -0.71
N ASP A 10 -25.69 -12.78 0.17
CA ASP A 10 -25.53 -12.30 1.55
C ASP A 10 -24.84 -10.94 1.50
N THR A 11 -25.63 -9.91 1.18
CA THR A 11 -25.23 -8.50 1.20
C THR A 11 -25.46 -7.89 2.57
N ALA A 12 -25.24 -8.62 3.64
CA ALA A 12 -25.09 -8.05 4.95
C ALA A 12 -23.75 -7.29 4.98
N ALA A 13 -23.77 -6.03 4.51
CA ALA A 13 -22.71 -5.10 4.80
C ALA A 13 -22.62 -4.97 6.33
N PRO A 14 -21.47 -5.26 6.98
CA PRO A 14 -21.31 -4.94 8.37
C PRO A 14 -21.39 -3.43 8.51
N ASP A 15 -22.29 -3.00 9.38
CA ASP A 15 -22.51 -1.68 9.96
C ASP A 15 -21.84 -0.48 9.23
N ASP A 16 -22.58 0.12 8.28
CA ASP A 16 -22.17 1.33 7.53
C ASP A 16 -22.34 2.62 8.37
N GLY A 17 -22.09 2.54 9.69
CA GLY A 17 -22.17 3.68 10.59
C GLY A 17 -20.99 4.67 10.44
N PRO A 18 -21.08 5.89 10.99
CA PRO A 18 -20.01 6.89 10.92
C PRO A 18 -18.67 6.41 11.48
N ASP A 19 -18.66 5.47 12.41
CA ASP A 19 -17.46 4.84 12.95
C ASP A 19 -16.72 4.00 11.91
N TYR A 20 -17.45 3.45 10.95
CA TYR A 20 -16.89 2.64 9.87
C TYR A 20 -16.11 3.48 8.84
N GLU A 21 -16.66 4.61 8.39
CA GLU A 21 -15.94 5.52 7.50
C GLU A 21 -14.68 6.08 8.16
N ALA A 22 -14.75 6.38 9.46
CA ALA A 22 -13.61 6.80 10.24
C ALA A 22 -12.53 5.70 10.30
N ALA A 23 -12.91 4.43 10.43
CA ALA A 23 -12.01 3.29 10.42
C ALA A 23 -11.28 3.15 9.07
N LEU A 24 -11.96 3.32 7.93
CA LEU A 24 -11.34 3.29 6.61
C LEU A 24 -10.30 4.40 6.42
N ARG A 25 -10.46 5.55 7.06
CA ARG A 25 -9.56 6.70 7.00
C ARG A 25 -8.48 6.71 8.08
N HIS A 26 -8.47 5.69 8.95
CA HIS A 26 -7.45 5.58 9.98
C HIS A 26 -6.14 5.03 9.41
N HIS A 27 -5.05 5.78 9.50
CA HIS A 27 -3.74 5.40 8.98
C HIS A 27 -2.67 5.32 10.08
N GLY A 28 -1.48 4.80 9.72
CA GLY A 28 -0.40 4.56 10.68
C GLY A 28 0.17 5.82 11.33
N ASP A 29 0.07 6.97 10.67
CA ASP A 29 0.50 8.25 11.22
C ASP A 29 -0.36 8.72 12.41
N ALA A 30 -1.62 8.29 12.48
CA ALA A 30 -2.48 8.54 13.64
C ALA A 30 -2.01 7.79 14.91
N GLU A 31 -1.23 6.73 14.76
CA GLU A 31 -0.65 5.98 15.89
C GLU A 31 0.61 6.64 16.46
N VAL A 32 1.27 7.52 15.69
CA VAL A 32 2.58 8.09 16.03
C VAL A 32 2.44 9.39 16.80
N ALA A 33 3.29 9.59 17.79
CA ALA A 33 3.43 10.85 18.52
C ALA A 33 4.92 11.13 18.82
N PRO A 34 5.30 12.38 19.11
CA PRO A 34 6.66 12.70 19.51
C PRO A 34 7.15 11.82 20.68
N GLY A 35 8.34 11.27 20.56
CA GLY A 35 8.95 10.40 21.57
C GLY A 35 8.58 8.90 21.47
N LEU A 36 7.63 8.54 20.62
CA LEU A 36 7.32 7.14 20.34
C LEU A 36 8.24 6.57 19.26
N LEU A 37 8.67 5.34 19.46
CA LEU A 37 9.36 4.54 18.47
C LEU A 37 8.34 4.06 17.42
N ASP A 38 8.49 4.51 16.19
CA ASP A 38 7.50 4.30 15.12
C ASP A 38 7.68 2.94 14.43
N PHE A 39 6.78 1.99 14.74
CA PHE A 39 6.55 0.78 13.96
C PHE A 39 5.23 0.82 13.15
N ALA A 40 4.47 1.89 13.24
CA ALA A 40 3.16 2.01 12.60
C ALA A 40 3.25 2.48 11.13
N VAL A 41 4.22 3.35 10.80
CA VAL A 41 4.40 3.89 9.45
C VAL A 41 5.47 3.12 8.68
N ASN A 42 5.15 2.65 7.47
CA ASN A 42 6.04 1.79 6.66
C ASN A 42 7.04 2.56 5.78
N VAL A 43 7.48 3.72 6.21
CA VAL A 43 8.54 4.48 5.52
C VAL A 43 9.90 3.90 5.90
N GLN A 44 10.77 3.70 4.92
CA GLN A 44 12.13 3.21 5.12
C GLN A 44 13.09 4.39 5.31
N GLY A 45 13.91 4.33 6.39
CA GLY A 45 14.83 5.41 6.74
C GLY A 45 14.15 6.62 7.41
N GLU A 46 14.97 7.49 8.00
CA GLU A 46 14.53 8.69 8.73
C GLU A 46 14.54 9.95 7.83
N ALA A 47 15.29 9.91 6.74
CA ALA A 47 15.43 11.01 5.79
C ALA A 47 15.74 10.49 4.38
N PRO A 48 15.47 11.29 3.34
CA PRO A 48 15.90 10.99 1.98
C PRO A 48 17.44 10.87 1.93
N PRO A 49 18.00 9.98 1.08
CA PRO A 49 19.45 9.90 0.89
C PRO A 49 20.03 11.24 0.41
N SER A 50 21.28 11.53 0.77
CA SER A 50 21.92 12.84 0.53
C SER A 50 21.84 13.28 -0.93
N TRP A 51 22.13 12.38 -1.88
CA TRP A 51 22.06 12.69 -3.30
C TRP A 51 20.66 13.16 -3.77
N LEU A 52 19.59 12.58 -3.18
CA LEU A 52 18.21 12.98 -3.49
C LEU A 52 17.87 14.31 -2.82
N ARG A 53 18.28 14.49 -1.56
CA ARG A 53 18.10 15.75 -0.83
C ARG A 53 18.77 16.91 -1.54
N ASP A 54 20.04 16.74 -1.96
CA ASP A 54 20.81 17.78 -2.66
C ASP A 54 20.12 18.17 -3.97
N ARG A 55 19.58 17.19 -4.69
CA ARG A 55 18.82 17.40 -5.92
C ARG A 55 17.51 18.18 -5.68
N LEU A 56 16.79 17.85 -4.60
CA LEU A 56 15.58 18.58 -4.21
C LEU A 56 15.89 20.01 -3.75
N VAL A 57 16.99 20.21 -3.03
CA VAL A 57 17.47 21.54 -2.62
C VAL A 57 17.77 22.40 -3.86
N ALA A 58 18.47 21.87 -4.85
CA ALA A 58 18.74 22.57 -6.11
C ALA A 58 17.46 22.94 -6.88
N ALA A 59 16.38 22.19 -6.71
CA ALA A 59 15.10 22.46 -7.36
C ALA A 59 14.27 23.56 -6.66
N LEU A 60 14.64 23.98 -5.43
CA LEU A 60 13.92 25.02 -4.68
C LEU A 60 13.91 26.36 -5.40
N ASP A 61 14.99 26.72 -6.11
CA ASP A 61 15.11 27.98 -6.87
C ASP A 61 14.07 28.05 -8.01
N GLY A 62 13.51 26.91 -8.41
CA GLY A 62 12.46 26.80 -9.42
C GLY A 62 11.05 27.09 -8.93
N LEU A 63 10.82 27.19 -7.61
CA LEU A 63 9.47 27.21 -7.01
C LEU A 63 8.69 28.50 -7.29
N ALA A 64 9.35 29.59 -7.71
CA ALA A 64 8.67 30.81 -8.13
C ALA A 64 7.85 30.66 -9.43
N ARG A 65 7.99 29.54 -10.13
CA ARG A 65 7.28 29.21 -11.38
C ARG A 65 6.41 27.98 -11.20
N TYR A 66 5.30 27.93 -11.94
CA TYR A 66 4.51 26.70 -12.03
C TYR A 66 5.35 25.55 -12.60
N PRO A 67 5.05 24.28 -12.21
CA PRO A 67 5.67 23.12 -12.82
C PRO A 67 5.57 23.15 -14.34
N THR A 68 6.70 22.98 -15.02
CA THR A 68 6.76 23.09 -16.47
C THR A 68 6.36 21.80 -17.18
N VAL A 69 5.84 21.91 -18.42
CA VAL A 69 5.59 20.75 -19.28
C VAL A 69 6.86 19.90 -19.48
N ALA A 70 8.03 20.54 -19.57
CA ALA A 70 9.30 19.86 -19.70
C ALA A 70 9.67 19.06 -18.42
N ALA A 71 9.34 19.56 -17.22
CA ALA A 71 9.58 18.82 -15.98
C ALA A 71 8.68 17.58 -15.88
N ASP A 72 7.39 17.71 -16.23
CA ASP A 72 6.47 16.57 -16.30
C ASP A 72 6.93 15.53 -17.35
N ALA A 73 7.33 15.99 -18.54
CA ALA A 73 7.85 15.11 -19.59
C ALA A 73 9.09 14.32 -19.10
N ARG A 74 10.09 14.99 -18.48
CA ARG A 74 11.26 14.31 -17.93
C ARG A 74 10.90 13.26 -16.88
N ALA A 75 9.94 13.56 -16.00
CA ALA A 75 9.48 12.59 -15.01
C ALA A 75 8.82 11.38 -15.67
N ARG A 76 7.94 11.60 -16.67
CA ARG A 76 7.31 10.51 -17.44
C ARG A 76 8.31 9.70 -18.25
N ASP A 77 9.30 10.35 -18.87
CA ASP A 77 10.36 9.67 -19.62
C ASP A 77 11.18 8.75 -18.72
N ALA A 78 11.56 9.21 -17.52
CA ALA A 78 12.31 8.41 -16.55
C ALA A 78 11.53 7.19 -16.07
N VAL A 79 10.22 7.37 -15.75
CA VAL A 79 9.34 6.26 -15.37
C VAL A 79 9.15 5.28 -16.54
N ALA A 80 8.92 5.80 -17.74
CA ALA A 80 8.76 4.99 -18.96
C ALA A 80 10.00 4.13 -19.23
N ALA A 81 11.19 4.74 -19.16
CA ALA A 81 12.46 4.03 -19.32
C ALA A 81 12.65 2.93 -18.25
N ARG A 82 12.32 3.21 -16.96
CA ARG A 82 12.40 2.24 -15.87
C ARG A 82 11.57 0.98 -16.13
N HIS A 83 10.38 1.14 -16.68
CA HIS A 83 9.40 0.05 -16.82
C HIS A 83 9.23 -0.48 -18.25
N GLY A 84 10.06 -0.03 -19.21
CA GLY A 84 9.93 -0.43 -20.62
C GLY A 84 8.62 0.03 -21.25
N ARG A 85 8.10 1.20 -20.84
CA ARG A 85 6.84 1.78 -21.29
C ARG A 85 7.07 2.99 -22.17
N ARG A 86 6.01 3.48 -22.82
CA ARG A 86 6.03 4.77 -23.51
C ARG A 86 5.63 5.88 -22.53
N PRO A 87 6.14 7.12 -22.68
CA PRO A 87 5.75 8.25 -21.81
C PRO A 87 4.25 8.53 -21.76
N ALA A 88 3.52 8.24 -22.84
CA ALA A 88 2.06 8.35 -22.87
C ALA A 88 1.33 7.31 -21.98
N GLU A 89 2.01 6.27 -21.52
CA GLU A 89 1.50 5.24 -20.62
C GLU A 89 1.84 5.53 -19.17
N VAL A 90 2.29 6.75 -18.86
CA VAL A 90 2.69 7.22 -17.52
C VAL A 90 1.87 8.45 -17.14
N LEU A 91 1.33 8.46 -15.93
CA LEU A 91 0.72 9.61 -15.28
C LEU A 91 1.43 9.84 -13.94
N VAL A 92 2.13 10.98 -13.81
CA VAL A 92 2.75 11.34 -12.52
C VAL A 92 1.66 11.79 -11.55
N LEU A 93 1.75 11.35 -10.29
CA LEU A 93 0.77 11.59 -9.23
C LEU A 93 1.41 12.27 -8.03
N ALA A 94 0.62 13.07 -7.31
CA ALA A 94 0.97 13.59 -5.98
C ALA A 94 0.88 12.46 -4.91
N GLY A 95 1.66 11.40 -5.11
CA GLY A 95 1.59 10.13 -4.40
C GLY A 95 0.46 9.22 -4.92
N SER A 96 0.54 7.91 -4.65
CA SER A 96 -0.51 6.95 -5.05
C SER A 96 -1.88 7.28 -4.43
N ALA A 97 -1.91 7.99 -3.30
CA ALA A 97 -3.14 8.42 -2.66
C ALA A 97 -3.99 9.35 -3.55
N GLU A 98 -3.36 10.23 -4.34
CA GLU A 98 -4.10 11.00 -5.35
C GLU A 98 -4.76 10.05 -6.38
N GLY A 99 -4.03 9.02 -6.81
CA GLY A 99 -4.56 8.03 -7.76
C GLY A 99 -5.82 7.35 -7.24
N PHE A 100 -5.87 7.00 -5.96
CA PHE A 100 -7.07 6.41 -5.35
C PHE A 100 -8.24 7.38 -5.34
N ALA A 101 -8.01 8.65 -4.98
CA ALA A 101 -9.03 9.69 -5.02
C ALA A 101 -9.60 9.95 -6.44
N LEU A 102 -8.83 9.61 -7.47
CA LEU A 102 -9.24 9.75 -8.87
C LEU A 102 -10.02 8.53 -9.42
N LEU A 103 -10.08 7.39 -8.72
CA LEU A 103 -10.75 6.18 -9.20
C LEU A 103 -12.22 6.39 -9.61
N PRO A 104 -13.03 7.21 -8.89
CA PRO A 104 -14.40 7.49 -9.30
C PRO A 104 -14.53 8.09 -10.70
N ALA A 105 -13.49 8.78 -11.23
CA ALA A 105 -13.49 9.30 -12.60
C ALA A 105 -13.53 8.20 -13.68
N LEU A 106 -13.20 6.96 -13.33
CA LEU A 106 -13.37 5.80 -14.20
C LEU A 106 -14.83 5.36 -14.32
N ARG A 107 -15.72 5.91 -13.47
CA ARG A 107 -17.16 5.63 -13.43
C ARG A 107 -17.47 4.13 -13.35
N PRO A 108 -16.92 3.41 -12.40
CA PRO A 108 -17.27 2.00 -12.21
C PRO A 108 -18.72 1.88 -11.75
N ARG A 109 -19.43 0.85 -12.22
CA ARG A 109 -20.78 0.50 -11.75
C ARG A 109 -20.74 -0.32 -10.49
N LEU A 110 -19.72 -1.18 -10.35
CA LEU A 110 -19.42 -1.98 -9.18
C LEU A 110 -17.91 -2.13 -9.06
N ALA A 111 -17.37 -1.74 -7.91
CA ALA A 111 -15.97 -1.95 -7.59
C ALA A 111 -15.80 -3.13 -6.62
N ALA A 112 -14.92 -4.06 -6.92
CA ALA A 112 -14.47 -5.10 -6.01
C ALA A 112 -13.12 -4.67 -5.40
N VAL A 113 -13.04 -4.62 -4.06
CA VAL A 113 -11.80 -4.28 -3.35
C VAL A 113 -11.36 -5.50 -2.55
N VAL A 114 -10.12 -5.96 -2.82
CA VAL A 114 -9.55 -7.12 -2.13
C VAL A 114 -9.05 -6.70 -0.74
N HIS A 115 -9.54 -7.40 0.29
CA HIS A 115 -9.21 -7.20 1.70
C HIS A 115 -8.73 -8.49 2.38
N PRO A 116 -7.98 -8.41 3.49
CA PRO A 116 -7.45 -7.19 4.12
C PRO A 116 -6.54 -6.43 3.16
N GLY A 117 -6.81 -5.15 2.94
CA GLY A 117 -6.12 -4.31 1.97
C GLY A 117 -6.02 -2.86 2.43
N PHE A 118 -5.24 -2.04 1.73
CA PHE A 118 -5.19 -0.61 1.99
C PHE A 118 -6.58 0.01 1.75
N THR A 119 -7.06 0.81 2.67
CA THR A 119 -8.47 1.20 2.75
C THR A 119 -8.84 2.43 1.93
N GLU A 120 -7.87 3.26 1.53
CA GLU A 120 -8.14 4.48 0.77
C GLU A 120 -8.87 4.28 -0.56
N PRO A 121 -8.62 3.21 -1.36
CA PRO A 121 -9.41 2.97 -2.57
C PRO A 121 -10.90 2.81 -2.26
N GLU A 122 -11.25 2.02 -1.24
CA GLU A 122 -12.64 1.85 -0.82
C GLU A 122 -13.23 3.14 -0.30
N ALA A 123 -12.50 3.86 0.58
CA ALA A 123 -12.95 5.14 1.12
C ALA A 123 -13.24 6.17 0.01
N ALA A 124 -12.37 6.27 -1.00
CA ALA A 124 -12.55 7.19 -2.13
C ALA A 124 -13.78 6.81 -2.99
N LEU A 125 -13.96 5.52 -3.26
CA LEU A 125 -15.09 5.02 -4.05
C LEU A 125 -16.43 5.24 -3.33
N ARG A 126 -16.51 4.90 -2.03
CA ARG A 126 -17.71 5.12 -1.21
C ARG A 126 -18.07 6.60 -1.05
N THR A 127 -17.06 7.46 -0.84
CA THR A 127 -17.28 8.92 -0.81
C THR A 127 -17.92 9.46 -2.10
N ALA A 128 -17.64 8.80 -3.23
CA ALA A 128 -18.23 9.12 -4.52
C ALA A 128 -19.48 8.29 -4.83
N GLU A 129 -20.06 7.64 -3.84
CA GLU A 129 -21.28 6.81 -3.95
C GLU A 129 -21.17 5.66 -4.97
N VAL A 130 -19.94 5.20 -5.25
CA VAL A 130 -19.72 4.02 -6.09
C VAL A 130 -20.01 2.76 -5.27
N PRO A 131 -20.86 1.84 -5.77
CA PRO A 131 -21.08 0.56 -5.13
C PRO A 131 -19.78 -0.23 -4.97
N VAL A 132 -19.47 -0.69 -3.74
CA VAL A 132 -18.27 -1.46 -3.42
C VAL A 132 -18.65 -2.79 -2.80
N VAL A 133 -18.11 -3.87 -3.36
CA VAL A 133 -18.10 -5.19 -2.76
C VAL A 133 -16.70 -5.53 -2.26
N ARG A 134 -16.59 -6.10 -1.07
CA ARG A 134 -15.34 -6.59 -0.51
C ARG A 134 -15.11 -8.03 -0.92
N VAL A 135 -13.90 -8.29 -1.39
CA VAL A 135 -13.41 -9.67 -1.63
C VAL A 135 -12.44 -9.98 -0.50
N LEU A 136 -12.94 -10.70 0.52
CA LEU A 136 -12.13 -11.04 1.69
C LEU A 136 -11.23 -12.23 1.37
N THR A 137 -9.95 -12.12 1.69
CA THR A 137 -9.00 -13.22 1.72
C THR A 137 -8.87 -13.75 3.13
N GLU A 138 -8.62 -15.04 3.28
CA GLU A 138 -8.63 -15.71 4.57
C GLU A 138 -7.23 -15.99 5.09
N GLU A 139 -7.01 -15.81 6.40
CA GLU A 139 -5.76 -16.13 7.06
C GLU A 139 -5.44 -17.64 6.96
N ALA A 140 -6.48 -18.49 7.04
CA ALA A 140 -6.34 -19.95 7.01
C ALA A 140 -5.67 -20.46 5.72
N ASP A 141 -5.76 -19.71 4.60
CA ASP A 141 -5.07 -20.04 3.35
C ASP A 141 -3.93 -19.04 3.01
N GLY A 142 -3.47 -18.30 4.00
CA GLY A 142 -2.37 -17.34 3.88
C GLY A 142 -2.76 -16.08 3.11
N HIS A 143 -4.01 -15.64 3.17
CA HIS A 143 -4.54 -14.47 2.48
C HIS A 143 -4.31 -14.51 0.95
N ARG A 144 -4.41 -15.68 0.35
CA ARG A 144 -4.23 -15.86 -1.09
C ARG A 144 -5.35 -15.20 -1.88
N LEU A 145 -5.00 -14.55 -2.98
CA LEU A 145 -5.98 -14.06 -3.95
C LEU A 145 -6.60 -15.24 -4.74
N HIS A 146 -7.92 -15.33 -4.69
CA HIS A 146 -8.72 -16.24 -5.51
C HIS A 146 -9.46 -15.43 -6.58
N PRO A 147 -9.02 -15.42 -7.85
CA PRO A 147 -9.67 -14.64 -8.90
C PRO A 147 -11.16 -14.94 -9.06
N ASP A 148 -11.56 -16.20 -8.84
CA ASP A 148 -12.95 -16.66 -8.95
C ASP A 148 -13.86 -16.12 -7.82
N ALA A 149 -13.28 -15.61 -6.72
CA ALA A 149 -14.04 -14.96 -5.66
C ALA A 149 -14.45 -13.52 -6.03
N VAL A 150 -13.90 -12.96 -7.13
CA VAL A 150 -14.23 -11.61 -7.58
C VAL A 150 -15.51 -11.65 -8.42
N PRO A 151 -16.58 -10.92 -8.02
CA PRO A 151 -17.85 -10.92 -8.75
C PRO A 151 -17.68 -10.58 -10.24
N GLU A 152 -18.39 -11.31 -11.08
CA GLU A 152 -18.33 -11.09 -12.52
C GLU A 152 -18.80 -9.69 -12.91
N GLU A 153 -19.74 -9.10 -12.20
CA GLU A 153 -20.33 -7.79 -12.46
C GLU A 153 -19.38 -6.64 -12.12
N ALA A 154 -18.35 -6.88 -11.30
CA ALA A 154 -17.39 -5.85 -10.95
C ALA A 154 -16.60 -5.41 -12.18
N ASP A 155 -16.68 -4.13 -12.53
CA ASP A 155 -15.97 -3.51 -13.64
C ASP A 155 -14.73 -2.69 -13.21
N LEU A 156 -14.52 -2.57 -11.90
CA LEU A 156 -13.26 -2.16 -11.28
C LEU A 156 -12.86 -3.20 -10.22
N VAL A 157 -11.62 -3.68 -10.25
CA VAL A 157 -11.04 -4.51 -9.19
C VAL A 157 -9.79 -3.83 -8.65
N VAL A 158 -9.66 -3.77 -7.34
CA VAL A 158 -8.49 -3.18 -6.66
C VAL A 158 -7.80 -4.24 -5.82
N VAL A 159 -6.49 -4.42 -6.04
CA VAL A 159 -5.65 -5.35 -5.27
C VAL A 159 -4.30 -4.71 -4.94
N GLY A 160 -3.82 -4.85 -3.70
CA GLY A 160 -2.46 -4.48 -3.30
C GLY A 160 -1.47 -5.61 -3.61
N ASN A 161 -0.29 -5.31 -4.16
CA ASN A 161 0.71 -6.33 -4.44
C ASN A 161 2.16 -5.81 -4.31
N PRO A 162 2.88 -6.10 -3.20
CA PRO A 162 2.41 -6.85 -2.03
C PRO A 162 1.31 -6.12 -1.26
N THR A 163 0.41 -6.90 -0.67
CA THR A 163 -0.76 -6.37 0.05
C THR A 163 -0.37 -5.73 1.38
N ASN A 164 -0.89 -4.56 1.67
CA ASN A 164 -0.85 -3.95 2.99
C ASN A 164 -2.24 -4.12 3.65
N PRO A 165 -2.36 -4.80 4.83
CA PRO A 165 -1.34 -5.04 5.85
C PRO A 165 -0.70 -6.43 5.85
N THR A 166 -1.16 -7.39 5.07
CA THR A 166 -0.76 -8.80 5.18
C THR A 166 0.68 -9.07 4.73
N GLY A 167 1.21 -8.24 3.83
CA GLY A 167 2.53 -8.47 3.23
C GLY A 167 2.57 -9.58 2.19
N VAL A 168 1.43 -10.14 1.82
CA VAL A 168 1.33 -11.22 0.83
C VAL A 168 1.64 -10.68 -0.56
N LEU A 169 2.45 -11.44 -1.29
CA LEU A 169 2.75 -11.21 -2.70
C LEU A 169 1.95 -12.20 -3.55
N HIS A 170 0.96 -11.71 -4.25
CA HIS A 170 0.15 -12.51 -5.15
C HIS A 170 0.90 -12.77 -6.46
N PRO A 171 0.86 -14.00 -6.99
CA PRO A 171 1.46 -14.30 -8.29
C PRO A 171 0.88 -13.43 -9.40
N ALA A 172 1.73 -12.90 -10.27
CA ALA A 172 1.31 -12.02 -11.37
C ALA A 172 0.26 -12.69 -12.28
N HIS A 173 0.30 -14.01 -12.44
CA HIS A 173 -0.70 -14.73 -13.22
C HIS A 173 -2.09 -14.69 -12.57
N ALA A 174 -2.19 -14.76 -11.24
CA ALA A 174 -3.45 -14.66 -10.52
C ALA A 174 -4.05 -13.25 -10.66
N VAL A 175 -3.20 -12.21 -10.55
CA VAL A 175 -3.66 -10.83 -10.77
C VAL A 175 -4.09 -10.61 -12.22
N ARG A 176 -3.36 -11.16 -13.20
CA ARG A 176 -3.74 -11.09 -14.64
C ARG A 176 -5.05 -11.81 -14.93
N ALA A 177 -5.37 -12.89 -14.20
CA ALA A 177 -6.63 -13.63 -14.37
C ALA A 177 -7.88 -12.78 -14.02
N LEU A 178 -7.70 -11.68 -13.27
CA LEU A 178 -8.77 -10.71 -13.02
C LEU A 178 -9.15 -9.88 -14.26
N ALA A 179 -8.24 -9.78 -15.24
CA ALA A 179 -8.46 -8.94 -16.42
C ALA A 179 -9.47 -9.57 -17.37
N ARG A 180 -10.42 -8.76 -17.85
CA ARG A 180 -11.42 -9.15 -18.87
C ARG A 180 -11.91 -7.90 -19.63
N PRO A 181 -12.55 -8.05 -20.79
CA PRO A 181 -13.10 -6.92 -21.51
C PRO A 181 -14.06 -6.09 -20.63
N GLY A 182 -13.85 -4.76 -20.62
CA GLY A 182 -14.69 -3.81 -19.87
C GLY A 182 -14.32 -3.66 -18.38
N ARG A 183 -13.45 -4.52 -17.82
CA ARG A 183 -12.97 -4.42 -16.43
C ARG A 183 -11.65 -3.67 -16.35
N VAL A 184 -11.54 -2.76 -15.38
CA VAL A 184 -10.27 -2.19 -14.95
C VAL A 184 -9.74 -2.97 -13.75
N VAL A 185 -8.47 -3.37 -13.80
CA VAL A 185 -7.77 -3.97 -12.66
C VAL A 185 -6.70 -2.99 -12.20
N LEU A 186 -6.88 -2.43 -11.01
CA LEU A 186 -5.86 -1.61 -10.34
C LEU A 186 -5.01 -2.51 -9.44
N VAL A 187 -3.71 -2.46 -9.65
CA VAL A 187 -2.71 -3.08 -8.78
C VAL A 187 -1.95 -1.98 -8.04
N ASP A 188 -2.07 -1.96 -6.72
CA ASP A 188 -1.28 -1.06 -5.87
C ASP A 188 0.06 -1.71 -5.55
N GLU A 189 1.10 -1.28 -6.24
CA GLU A 189 2.48 -1.72 -6.07
C GLU A 189 3.32 -0.74 -5.24
N ALA A 190 2.71 -0.07 -4.24
CA ALA A 190 3.39 0.92 -3.41
C ALA A 190 4.61 0.36 -2.65
N PHE A 191 4.72 -0.94 -2.49
CA PHE A 191 5.81 -1.63 -1.80
C PHE A 191 6.64 -2.54 -2.71
N ALA A 192 6.41 -2.58 -4.00
CA ALA A 192 7.14 -3.45 -4.92
C ALA A 192 8.66 -3.15 -4.94
N ASP A 193 9.06 -1.87 -4.81
CA ASP A 193 10.47 -1.45 -4.73
C ASP A 193 11.23 -2.05 -3.53
N ALA A 194 10.53 -2.56 -2.52
CA ALA A 194 11.11 -3.17 -1.34
C ALA A 194 11.41 -4.67 -1.51
N LEU A 195 11.06 -5.24 -2.66
CA LEU A 195 11.31 -6.64 -2.99
C LEU A 195 12.44 -6.76 -4.00
N PRO A 196 13.44 -7.63 -3.75
CA PRO A 196 14.52 -7.88 -4.72
C PRO A 196 13.99 -8.32 -6.07
N GLY A 197 14.32 -7.55 -7.11
CA GLY A 197 13.93 -7.87 -8.48
C GLY A 197 12.45 -7.66 -8.84
N GLU A 198 11.62 -7.25 -7.90
CA GLU A 198 10.18 -6.99 -8.11
C GLU A 198 9.47 -8.16 -8.87
N PRO A 199 9.55 -9.43 -8.38
CA PRO A 199 9.30 -10.64 -9.20
C PRO A 199 7.87 -10.74 -9.74
N GLU A 200 6.89 -10.17 -9.06
CA GLU A 200 5.47 -10.24 -9.45
C GLU A 200 4.92 -8.88 -9.90
N SER A 201 5.80 -7.92 -10.19
CA SER A 201 5.39 -6.59 -10.64
C SER A 201 4.73 -6.65 -12.03
N LEU A 202 3.63 -5.95 -12.17
CA LEU A 202 2.93 -5.74 -13.44
C LEU A 202 3.20 -4.37 -14.06
N ALA A 203 4.12 -3.58 -13.50
CA ALA A 203 4.45 -2.24 -13.98
C ALA A 203 4.91 -2.21 -15.46
N GLY A 204 5.63 -3.24 -15.92
CA GLY A 204 6.02 -3.41 -17.33
C GLY A 204 5.01 -4.15 -18.20
N ALA A 205 3.89 -4.65 -17.64
CA ALA A 205 2.97 -5.50 -18.37
C ALA A 205 1.97 -4.71 -19.23
N HIS A 206 1.79 -5.14 -20.50
CA HIS A 206 0.80 -4.56 -21.43
C HIS A 206 -0.48 -5.42 -21.44
N VAL A 207 -1.32 -5.25 -20.40
CA VAL A 207 -2.61 -5.95 -20.30
C VAL A 207 -3.74 -4.94 -20.47
N PRO A 208 -4.73 -5.18 -21.35
CA PRO A 208 -5.89 -4.32 -21.48
C PRO A 208 -6.62 -4.15 -20.14
N GLY A 209 -6.97 -2.90 -19.80
CA GLY A 209 -7.65 -2.59 -18.53
C GLY A 209 -6.75 -2.57 -17.28
N LEU A 210 -5.48 -2.95 -17.39
CA LEU A 210 -4.55 -2.90 -16.27
C LEU A 210 -4.12 -1.46 -15.95
N LEU A 211 -4.16 -1.13 -14.65
CA LEU A 211 -3.67 0.10 -14.07
C LEU A 211 -2.74 -0.26 -12.90
N VAL A 212 -1.51 0.23 -12.88
CA VAL A 212 -0.56 -0.03 -11.81
C VAL A 212 -0.19 1.28 -11.13
N PHE A 213 -0.32 1.34 -9.80
CA PHE A 213 0.13 2.48 -9.02
C PHE A 213 1.46 2.18 -8.32
N ARG A 214 2.37 3.16 -8.35
CA ARG A 214 3.67 3.09 -7.69
C ARG A 214 3.84 4.29 -6.77
N SER A 215 4.42 4.04 -5.59
CA SER A 215 4.72 5.07 -4.60
C SER A 215 6.22 5.16 -4.37
N LEU A 216 6.77 6.35 -4.42
CA LEU A 216 8.18 6.61 -4.07
C LEU A 216 8.34 7.00 -2.60
N THR A 217 7.22 7.20 -1.88
CA THR A 217 7.21 7.72 -0.52
C THR A 217 7.80 6.76 0.50
N LYS A 218 7.72 5.43 0.24
CA LYS A 218 8.11 4.41 1.22
C LYS A 218 9.60 4.10 1.15
N THR A 219 10.12 3.80 -0.03
CA THR A 219 11.51 3.41 -0.25
C THR A 219 12.49 4.57 -0.04
N TRP A 220 12.08 5.81 -0.36
CA TRP A 220 12.96 6.97 -0.41
C TRP A 220 12.74 7.97 0.73
N ALA A 221 11.99 7.61 1.78
CA ALA A 221 11.65 8.51 2.88
C ALA A 221 11.03 9.86 2.42
N LEU A 222 10.11 9.80 1.45
CA LEU A 222 9.49 10.96 0.82
C LEU A 222 7.99 11.09 1.18
N ALA A 223 7.57 10.61 2.34
CA ALA A 223 6.16 10.62 2.72
C ALA A 223 5.54 12.02 2.65
N GLY A 224 6.25 13.05 3.14
CA GLY A 224 5.81 14.45 3.11
C GLY A 224 5.87 15.10 1.71
N LEU A 225 6.66 14.56 0.76
CA LEU A 225 6.81 15.14 -0.57
C LEU A 225 5.66 14.79 -1.52
N ARG A 226 4.96 13.67 -1.27
CA ARG A 226 3.86 13.19 -2.10
C ARG A 226 4.30 12.91 -3.56
N ALA A 227 5.09 11.87 -3.79
CA ALA A 227 5.59 11.48 -5.11
C ALA A 227 5.20 10.04 -5.46
N GLY A 228 4.62 9.85 -6.64
CA GLY A 228 4.22 8.55 -7.17
C GLY A 228 3.79 8.65 -8.63
N TYR A 229 3.35 7.56 -9.21
CA TYR A 229 2.87 7.52 -10.57
C TYR A 229 1.93 6.36 -10.84
N ALA A 230 1.14 6.48 -11.90
CA ALA A 230 0.30 5.43 -12.47
C ALA A 230 0.85 5.01 -13.83
N LEU A 231 0.70 3.73 -14.13
CA LEU A 231 1.04 3.10 -15.40
C LEU A 231 -0.20 2.42 -15.97
N GLY A 232 -0.48 2.63 -17.26
CA GLY A 232 -1.64 2.06 -17.92
C GLY A 232 -1.80 2.51 -19.36
N ALA A 233 -2.85 2.06 -20.02
CA ALA A 233 -3.17 2.51 -21.38
C ALA A 233 -3.44 4.03 -21.39
N PRO A 234 -2.97 4.79 -22.40
CA PRO A 234 -3.14 6.24 -22.47
C PRO A 234 -4.59 6.71 -22.29
N ALA A 235 -5.55 6.03 -22.92
CA ALA A 235 -6.96 6.35 -22.80
C ALA A 235 -7.50 6.16 -21.37
N LEU A 236 -7.02 5.15 -20.65
CA LEU A 236 -7.38 4.88 -19.25
C LEU A 236 -6.80 5.96 -18.34
N LEU A 237 -5.52 6.31 -18.51
CA LEU A 237 -4.87 7.38 -17.75
C LEU A 237 -5.51 8.75 -18.03
N ALA A 238 -5.92 9.03 -19.26
CA ALA A 238 -6.64 10.27 -19.59
C ALA A 238 -8.00 10.36 -18.88
N ARG A 239 -8.73 9.24 -18.76
CA ARG A 239 -9.96 9.18 -17.96
C ARG A 239 -9.69 9.43 -16.48
N LEU A 240 -8.68 8.77 -15.92
CA LEU A 240 -8.26 8.94 -14.53
C LEU A 240 -7.87 10.40 -14.23
N ALA A 241 -7.13 11.04 -15.14
CA ALA A 241 -6.63 12.41 -14.97
C ALA A 241 -7.68 13.49 -15.17
N ARG A 242 -8.87 13.17 -15.69
CA ARG A 242 -9.89 14.15 -16.11
C ARG A 242 -10.31 15.16 -15.02
N PRO A 243 -10.49 14.78 -13.73
CA PRO A 243 -10.91 15.71 -12.69
C PRO A 243 -9.75 16.52 -12.07
N ARG A 244 -8.50 16.28 -12.51
CA ARG A 244 -7.34 16.93 -11.90
C ARG A 244 -7.33 18.44 -12.18
N PRO A 245 -6.97 19.26 -11.21
CA PRO A 245 -6.70 20.68 -11.43
C PRO A 245 -5.45 20.85 -12.30
N PRO A 246 -5.22 22.06 -12.87
CA PRO A 246 -3.94 22.40 -13.47
C PRO A 246 -2.78 22.24 -12.46
N TRP A 247 -1.61 21.82 -12.94
CA TRP A 247 -0.38 21.63 -12.14
C TRP A 247 -0.55 20.80 -10.85
N PRO A 248 -1.12 19.59 -10.93
CA PRO A 248 -1.49 18.82 -9.75
C PRO A 248 -0.27 18.26 -9.00
N VAL A 249 0.91 18.20 -9.64
CA VAL A 249 2.15 17.68 -9.05
C VAL A 249 3.16 18.81 -8.92
N SER A 250 3.73 18.97 -7.72
CA SER A 250 4.72 20.02 -7.44
C SER A 250 6.03 19.82 -8.22
N THR A 251 6.77 20.89 -8.44
CA THR A 251 8.11 20.85 -9.06
C THR A 251 9.03 19.87 -8.33
N LEU A 252 9.02 19.86 -6.99
CA LEU A 252 9.85 18.96 -6.20
C LEU A 252 9.44 17.49 -6.35
N ALA A 253 8.13 17.21 -6.44
CA ALA A 253 7.66 15.85 -6.66
C ALA A 253 8.00 15.34 -8.07
N LEU A 254 7.89 16.17 -9.11
CA LEU A 254 8.34 15.82 -10.47
C LEU A 254 9.84 15.53 -10.52
N GLU A 255 10.66 16.35 -9.84
CA GLU A 255 12.10 16.14 -9.74
C GLU A 255 12.43 14.84 -9.01
N ALA A 256 11.73 14.55 -7.90
CA ALA A 256 11.90 13.28 -7.17
C ALA A 256 11.53 12.07 -8.03
N VAL A 257 10.44 12.14 -8.79
CA VAL A 257 10.03 11.05 -9.69
C VAL A 257 11.10 10.80 -10.74
N ALA A 258 11.60 11.84 -11.41
CA ALA A 258 12.66 11.73 -12.40
C ALA A 258 13.94 11.15 -11.79
N ALA A 259 14.33 11.63 -10.60
CA ALA A 259 15.54 11.20 -9.90
C ALA A 259 15.47 9.75 -9.42
N CYS A 260 14.36 9.34 -8.78
CA CYS A 260 14.19 8.00 -8.22
C CYS A 260 13.97 6.92 -9.29
N CYS A 261 13.60 7.31 -10.52
CA CYS A 261 13.48 6.39 -11.65
C CYS A 261 14.75 6.31 -12.52
N ALA A 262 15.79 7.08 -12.20
CA ALA A 262 17.08 6.98 -12.90
C ALA A 262 17.76 5.62 -12.62
N PRO A 263 18.57 5.07 -13.56
CA PRO A 263 19.18 3.75 -13.42
C PRO A 263 19.97 3.56 -12.12
N GLU A 264 20.71 4.58 -11.69
CA GLU A 264 21.53 4.54 -10.46
C GLU A 264 20.65 4.46 -9.20
N ALA A 265 19.52 5.19 -9.19
CA ALA A 265 18.54 5.14 -8.11
C ALA A 265 17.86 3.77 -8.06
N VAL A 266 17.45 3.23 -9.21
CA VAL A 266 16.87 1.88 -9.29
C VAL A 266 17.84 0.83 -8.78
N ALA A 267 19.14 0.94 -9.14
CA ALA A 267 20.18 0.05 -8.60
C ALA A 267 20.36 0.22 -7.08
N ALA A 268 20.25 1.44 -6.55
CA ALA A 268 20.31 1.69 -5.11
C ALA A 268 19.08 1.11 -4.37
N ALA A 269 17.89 1.24 -4.94
CA ALA A 269 16.66 0.63 -4.40
C ALA A 269 16.76 -0.90 -4.32
N ARG A 270 17.33 -1.55 -5.37
CA ARG A 270 17.57 -3.00 -5.37
C ARG A 270 18.49 -3.43 -4.23
N ARG A 271 19.63 -2.73 -4.05
CA ARG A 271 20.53 -3.03 -2.91
C ARG A 271 19.85 -2.83 -1.55
N ALA A 272 19.00 -1.81 -1.43
CA ALA A 272 18.24 -1.59 -0.21
C ALA A 272 17.20 -2.70 0.03
N ALA A 273 16.55 -3.21 -1.03
CA ALA A 273 15.64 -4.34 -0.96
C ALA A 273 16.37 -5.63 -0.54
N ASP A 274 17.56 -5.91 -1.09
CA ASP A 274 18.39 -7.06 -0.69
C ASP A 274 18.73 -7.01 0.82
N ALA A 275 19.16 -5.84 1.30
CA ALA A 275 19.45 -5.64 2.73
C ALA A 275 18.19 -5.75 3.62
N LEU A 276 17.02 -5.38 3.08
CA LEU A 276 15.75 -5.44 3.80
C LEU A 276 15.31 -6.89 4.04
N VAL A 277 15.57 -7.82 3.12
CA VAL A 277 15.27 -9.25 3.30
C VAL A 277 15.91 -9.79 4.58
N HIS A 278 17.20 -9.51 4.78
CA HIS A 278 17.92 -9.97 5.97
C HIS A 278 17.38 -9.32 7.26
N ARG A 279 17.10 -8.02 7.23
CA ARG A 279 16.52 -7.31 8.38
C ARG A 279 15.13 -7.83 8.73
N ARG A 280 14.32 -8.09 7.71
CA ARG A 280 12.97 -8.65 7.90
C ARG A 280 13.04 -10.04 8.54
N ALA A 281 13.89 -10.94 8.02
CA ALA A 281 14.04 -12.28 8.55
C ALA A 281 14.53 -12.27 10.01
N ALA A 282 15.47 -11.39 10.36
CA ALA A 282 15.94 -11.24 11.73
C ALA A 282 14.82 -10.73 12.68
N GLN A 283 14.03 -9.74 12.24
CA GLN A 283 12.89 -9.23 13.02
C GLN A 283 11.80 -10.29 13.18
N GLU A 284 11.49 -11.03 12.11
CA GLU A 284 10.52 -12.13 12.14
C GLU A 284 10.90 -13.19 13.15
N ALA A 285 12.17 -13.65 13.13
CA ALA A 285 12.68 -14.63 14.10
C ALA A 285 12.61 -14.11 15.54
N ALA A 286 12.96 -12.84 15.77
CA ALA A 286 12.91 -12.24 17.10
C ALA A 286 11.47 -12.11 17.63
N LEU A 287 10.51 -11.76 16.79
CA LEU A 287 9.09 -11.64 17.17
C LEU A 287 8.44 -13.03 17.36
N ALA A 288 8.76 -14.00 16.50
CA ALA A 288 8.26 -15.36 16.64
C ALA A 288 8.74 -16.06 17.92
N ALA A 289 9.84 -15.61 18.54
CA ALA A 289 10.34 -16.09 19.82
C ALA A 289 9.54 -15.55 21.03
N VAL A 290 8.67 -14.55 20.83
CA VAL A 290 7.86 -13.99 21.94
C VAL A 290 6.64 -14.90 22.16
N PRO A 291 6.45 -15.48 23.36
CA PRO A 291 5.30 -16.32 23.64
C PRO A 291 3.98 -15.58 23.40
N GLY A 292 3.05 -16.23 22.70
CA GLY A 292 1.74 -15.64 22.36
C GLY A 292 1.73 -14.78 21.09
N VAL A 293 2.87 -14.50 20.47
CA VAL A 293 2.92 -13.80 19.18
C VAL A 293 2.98 -14.80 18.03
N THR A 294 2.05 -14.69 17.10
CA THR A 294 2.12 -15.39 15.81
C THR A 294 2.50 -14.39 14.72
N VAL A 295 3.61 -14.62 14.03
CA VAL A 295 4.01 -13.82 12.87
C VAL A 295 3.39 -14.44 11.62
N LEU A 296 2.54 -13.69 10.91
CA LEU A 296 1.90 -14.16 9.70
C LEU A 296 2.86 -14.07 8.49
N PRO A 297 2.80 -15.03 7.55
CA PRO A 297 3.66 -15.05 6.37
C PRO A 297 3.47 -13.80 5.49
N GLY A 298 4.57 -13.28 4.94
CA GLY A 298 4.56 -12.16 4.01
C GLY A 298 5.97 -11.79 3.55
N VAL A 299 6.10 -10.84 2.62
CA VAL A 299 7.41 -10.43 2.04
C VAL A 299 7.66 -8.93 2.10
N ALA A 300 6.65 -8.15 2.48
CA ALA A 300 6.70 -6.69 2.48
C ALA A 300 7.62 -6.12 3.57
N PRO A 301 7.94 -4.80 3.55
CA PRO A 301 8.79 -4.14 4.56
C PRO A 301 8.07 -3.94 5.91
N TYR A 302 7.18 -4.84 6.26
CA TYR A 302 6.44 -4.92 7.51
C TYR A 302 6.03 -6.37 7.77
N LEU A 303 5.64 -6.64 9.02
CA LEU A 303 5.10 -7.93 9.44
C LEU A 303 3.70 -7.72 10.01
N LEU A 304 2.79 -8.64 9.71
CA LEU A 304 1.51 -8.74 10.37
C LEU A 304 1.64 -9.76 11.49
N LEU A 305 1.28 -9.36 12.70
CA LEU A 305 1.29 -10.18 13.90
C LEU A 305 -0.14 -10.46 14.33
N ARG A 306 -0.39 -11.67 14.81
CA ARG A 306 -1.60 -12.01 15.56
C ARG A 306 -1.23 -12.23 17.02
N LEU A 307 -1.91 -11.52 17.90
CA LEU A 307 -1.81 -11.63 19.34
C LEU A 307 -2.86 -12.62 19.87
N PRO A 308 -2.75 -13.08 21.12
CA PRO A 308 -3.78 -13.93 21.73
C PRO A 308 -5.15 -13.24 21.71
N GLU A 309 -6.19 -14.03 21.59
CA GLU A 309 -7.58 -13.57 21.48
C GLU A 309 -7.96 -12.59 22.59
N GLY A 310 -8.53 -11.45 22.22
CA GLY A 310 -8.97 -10.39 23.12
C GLY A 310 -7.86 -9.53 23.73
N GLN A 311 -6.57 -9.80 23.41
CA GLN A 311 -5.45 -9.10 24.02
C GLN A 311 -4.98 -7.87 23.21
N GLY A 312 -5.35 -7.77 21.96
CA GLY A 312 -4.81 -6.77 21.05
C GLY A 312 -4.90 -5.33 21.54
N PRO A 313 -6.08 -4.83 21.97
CA PRO A 313 -6.24 -3.47 22.47
C PRO A 313 -5.32 -3.18 23.67
N ARG A 314 -5.33 -4.06 24.69
CA ARG A 314 -4.52 -3.92 25.89
C ARG A 314 -3.02 -3.91 25.56
N VAL A 315 -2.55 -4.87 24.74
CA VAL A 315 -1.13 -4.96 24.36
C VAL A 315 -0.68 -3.71 23.61
N ARG A 316 -1.54 -3.15 22.74
CA ARG A 316 -1.23 -1.89 22.02
C ARG A 316 -1.12 -0.70 23.00
N ASP A 317 -2.00 -0.61 23.99
CA ASP A 317 -1.97 0.45 25.00
C ASP A 317 -0.70 0.36 25.85
N GLU A 318 -0.32 -0.84 26.28
CA GLU A 318 0.91 -1.09 27.03
C GLU A 318 2.17 -0.80 26.19
N LEU A 319 2.21 -1.21 24.92
CA LEU A 319 3.29 -0.84 24.01
C LEU A 319 3.40 0.68 23.86
N ARG A 320 2.29 1.37 23.70
CA ARG A 320 2.25 2.83 23.61
C ARG A 320 2.77 3.48 24.91
N ALA A 321 2.37 2.97 26.08
CA ALA A 321 2.88 3.43 27.37
C ALA A 321 4.38 3.17 27.52
N ALA A 322 4.91 2.10 26.92
CA ALA A 322 6.33 1.77 26.84
C ALA A 322 7.10 2.55 25.75
N GLY A 323 6.44 3.50 25.07
CA GLY A 323 7.08 4.33 24.05
C GLY A 323 7.15 3.70 22.64
N VAL A 324 6.30 2.69 22.32
CA VAL A 324 6.29 2.02 21.03
C VAL A 324 4.92 2.16 20.36
N ALA A 325 4.91 2.70 19.14
CA ALA A 325 3.71 2.81 18.32
C ALA A 325 3.64 1.67 17.28
N VAL A 326 2.52 0.94 17.25
CA VAL A 326 2.25 -0.11 16.29
C VAL A 326 0.93 0.17 15.56
N ARG A 327 0.74 -0.36 14.35
CA ARG A 327 -0.47 -0.16 13.57
C ARG A 327 -1.54 -1.20 13.93
N ARG A 328 -2.71 -0.75 14.41
CA ARG A 328 -3.87 -1.62 14.70
C ARG A 328 -4.40 -2.30 13.43
N GLY A 329 -4.87 -3.55 13.57
CA GLY A 329 -5.38 -4.36 12.46
C GLY A 329 -6.86 -4.17 12.17
N ASP A 330 -7.67 -3.92 13.18
CA ASP A 330 -9.15 -3.86 13.13
C ASP A 330 -9.75 -2.75 12.25
N THR A 331 -8.93 -1.85 11.74
CA THR A 331 -9.32 -0.87 10.73
C THR A 331 -9.13 -1.37 9.29
N PHE A 332 -8.58 -2.57 9.13
CA PHE A 332 -8.51 -3.25 7.84
C PHE A 332 -9.62 -4.31 7.79
N PRO A 333 -10.59 -4.20 6.88
CA PRO A 333 -11.64 -5.20 6.75
C PRO A 333 -11.07 -6.63 6.65
N GLY A 334 -11.64 -7.55 7.42
CA GLY A 334 -11.17 -8.94 7.48
C GLY A 334 -10.11 -9.23 8.54
N LEU A 335 -9.63 -8.21 9.28
CA LEU A 335 -8.76 -8.40 10.46
C LEU A 335 -9.47 -8.02 11.75
N SER A 336 -9.05 -8.61 12.87
CA SER A 336 -9.54 -8.31 14.21
C SER A 336 -8.65 -7.31 14.96
N ALA A 337 -9.09 -6.89 16.14
CA ALA A 337 -8.33 -6.04 17.06
C ALA A 337 -7.06 -6.72 17.59
N ASP A 338 -6.94 -8.05 17.49
CA ASP A 338 -5.78 -8.82 17.89
C ASP A 338 -4.68 -8.85 16.82
N HIS A 339 -4.94 -8.29 15.66
CA HIS A 339 -3.92 -8.12 14.64
C HIS A 339 -3.21 -6.77 14.80
N VAL A 340 -1.89 -6.79 14.69
CA VAL A 340 -1.06 -5.58 14.66
C VAL A 340 -0.03 -5.68 13.54
N ARG A 341 0.16 -4.59 12.78
CA ARG A 341 1.19 -4.52 11.76
C ARG A 341 2.37 -3.71 12.30
N VAL A 342 3.59 -4.23 12.12
CA VAL A 342 4.84 -3.59 12.53
C VAL A 342 5.78 -3.43 11.35
N ALA A 343 6.32 -2.23 11.16
CA ALA A 343 7.31 -1.95 10.11
C ALA A 343 8.64 -2.65 10.41
N VAL A 344 9.39 -3.02 9.38
CA VAL A 344 10.76 -3.53 9.54
C VAL A 344 11.67 -2.37 9.94
N ARG A 345 12.41 -2.56 11.06
CA ARG A 345 13.26 -1.55 11.69
C ARG A 345 14.65 -2.10 12.01
N PRO A 346 15.64 -1.24 12.33
CA PRO A 346 16.96 -1.66 12.83
C PRO A 346 16.86 -2.51 14.10
N ALA A 347 17.82 -3.42 14.29
CA ALA A 347 17.81 -4.40 15.38
C ALA A 347 17.64 -3.80 16.78
N ALA A 348 18.28 -2.65 17.07
CA ALA A 348 18.15 -1.98 18.37
C ALA A 348 16.71 -1.54 18.67
N GLN A 349 15.96 -1.10 17.64
CA GLN A 349 14.55 -0.75 17.76
C GLN A 349 13.68 -2.01 17.92
N VAL A 350 14.01 -3.08 17.20
CA VAL A 350 13.29 -4.38 17.30
C VAL A 350 13.39 -4.95 18.70
N GLN A 351 14.54 -4.83 19.37
CA GLN A 351 14.71 -5.28 20.75
C GLN A 351 13.75 -4.58 21.73
N GLN A 352 13.47 -3.29 21.53
CA GLN A 352 12.51 -2.55 22.35
C GLN A 352 11.08 -3.03 22.12
N LEU A 353 10.69 -3.30 20.86
CA LEU A 353 9.38 -3.87 20.52
C LEU A 353 9.23 -5.28 21.15
N VAL A 354 10.24 -6.14 21.01
CA VAL A 354 10.25 -7.50 21.60
C VAL A 354 10.12 -7.44 23.12
N HIS A 355 10.89 -6.56 23.80
CA HIS A 355 10.78 -6.37 25.23
C HIS A 355 9.37 -5.90 25.64
N GLY A 356 8.83 -4.89 24.97
CA GLY A 356 7.49 -4.39 25.24
C GLY A 356 6.41 -5.46 25.08
N LEU A 357 6.46 -6.25 23.98
CA LEU A 357 5.53 -7.37 23.75
C LEU A 357 5.67 -8.45 24.84
N THR A 358 6.91 -8.79 25.22
CA THR A 358 7.15 -9.80 26.27
C THR A 358 6.57 -9.37 27.61
N VAL A 359 6.75 -8.12 28.00
CA VAL A 359 6.18 -7.57 29.25
C VAL A 359 4.65 -7.54 29.18
N ALA A 360 4.10 -6.99 28.09
CA ALA A 360 2.67 -6.87 27.89
C ALA A 360 1.95 -8.24 27.92
N LEU A 361 2.54 -9.27 27.31
CA LEU A 361 1.94 -10.61 27.26
C LEU A 361 2.20 -11.43 28.53
N ALA A 362 3.29 -11.19 29.30
CA ALA A 362 3.55 -11.88 30.57
C ALA A 362 2.57 -11.48 31.69
N GLY A 363 1.99 -10.27 31.65
CA GLY A 363 1.01 -9.79 32.62
C GLY A 363 -0.35 -10.51 32.60
N THR A 364 -0.52 -11.53 31.74
CA THR A 364 -1.77 -12.27 31.53
C THR A 364 -1.87 -13.56 32.34
N THR A 365 -0.86 -13.87 33.16
CA THR A 365 -0.87 -15.09 34.00
C THR A 365 -1.44 -14.78 35.40
N VAL A 366 -2.77 -14.57 35.46
CA VAL A 366 -3.53 -14.68 36.73
C VAL A 366 -4.87 -15.35 36.40
#